data_ffa066bf71a30912097d511831bd13d8
#
_entry.id   ffa066bf71a30912097d511831bd13d8
#
_cell.length_a   1.000
_cell.length_b   1.000
_cell.length_c   1.000
_cell.angle_alpha   90.00
_cell.angle_beta   90.00
_cell.angle_gamma   90.00
#
_symmetry.space_group_name_H-M   'P 1'
#
loop_
_entity.id
_entity.type
_entity.pdbx_description
1 polymer ?
#
loop_
_entity_poly.entity_id
_entity_poly.type
_entity_poly.pdbx_seq_one_letter_code
_entity_poly.pdbx_strand_id
1 'polypeptide(L)'
;MAKRKDGHRNLSRRERQIMDILYQRGRASASEILEAMPDPPTYSAVRAKLRVLEEKGHVRHEEESLHYVYLPTVARDAARRSALRHLLSTFFEDSVEQAVAALLDLSSANLSQKDLDRISNLIEDARKEGA
;
A
#
# COMPACT_ATOMS: atom_id res chain seq x y z
N MET A 1 5.60 -10.87 -22.21
CA MET A 1 4.49 -10.85 -21.28
C MET A 1 4.48 -9.60 -20.42
N ALA A 2 3.38 -8.93 -20.36
CA ALA A 2 3.30 -7.69 -19.61
C ALA A 2 3.40 -7.95 -18.12
N LYS A 3 4.17 -7.12 -17.44
CA LYS A 3 4.27 -7.20 -16.01
C LYS A 3 3.06 -6.61 -15.35
N ARG A 4 2.59 -7.30 -14.36
CA ARG A 4 1.51 -6.73 -13.59
C ARG A 4 2.08 -5.71 -12.63
N LYS A 5 1.36 -4.61 -12.50
CA LYS A 5 1.79 -3.55 -11.60
C LYS A 5 0.78 -3.37 -10.49
N ASP A 6 0.31 -4.46 -9.98
CA ASP A 6 -0.74 -4.47 -8.99
C ASP A 6 -0.19 -4.80 -7.61
N GLY A 7 0.97 -4.28 -7.34
CA GLY A 7 1.47 -4.25 -6.00
C GLY A 7 2.05 -5.54 -5.50
N HIS A 8 1.26 -6.31 -4.79
CA HIS A 8 1.81 -7.39 -3.98
C HIS A 8 1.83 -8.76 -4.62
N ARG A 9 1.39 -8.85 -5.87
CA ARG A 9 1.38 -10.15 -6.54
C ARG A 9 2.78 -10.64 -6.79
N ASN A 10 3.01 -11.92 -6.54
CA ASN A 10 4.27 -12.59 -6.80
C ASN A 10 5.43 -12.05 -5.99
N LEU A 11 5.14 -11.44 -4.85
CA LEU A 11 6.17 -10.96 -3.94
C LEU A 11 6.29 -11.90 -2.75
N SER A 12 7.53 -12.07 -2.29
CA SER A 12 7.77 -12.82 -1.06
C SER A 12 7.28 -12.00 0.14
N ARG A 13 7.23 -12.64 1.30
CA ARG A 13 6.82 -11.97 2.52
C ARG A 13 7.68 -10.73 2.80
N ARG A 14 8.99 -10.88 2.70
CA ARG A 14 9.91 -9.76 2.95
C ARG A 14 9.78 -8.68 1.90
N GLU A 15 9.59 -9.07 0.65
CA GLU A 15 9.38 -8.09 -0.41
C GLU A 15 8.12 -7.28 -0.16
N ARG A 16 7.05 -7.94 0.28
CA ARG A 16 5.81 -7.22 0.59
C ARG A 16 6.00 -6.24 1.74
N GLN A 17 6.75 -6.64 2.77
CA GLN A 17 7.03 -5.75 3.89
C GLN A 17 7.76 -4.49 3.42
N ILE A 18 8.74 -4.67 2.55
CA ILE A 18 9.49 -3.53 2.01
C ILE A 18 8.57 -2.62 1.20
N MET A 19 7.75 -3.20 0.32
CA MET A 19 6.85 -2.40 -0.49
C MET A 19 5.83 -1.64 0.36
N ASP A 20 5.31 -2.29 1.41
CA ASP A 20 4.38 -1.61 2.32
C ASP A 20 5.01 -0.39 2.97
N ILE A 21 6.26 -0.52 3.40
CA ILE A 21 6.98 0.61 4.00
C ILE A 21 7.16 1.74 2.98
N LEU A 22 7.53 1.39 1.76
CA LEU A 22 7.73 2.39 0.71
C LEU A 22 6.42 3.07 0.33
N TYR A 23 5.32 2.34 0.27
CA TYR A 23 4.02 2.96 -0.02
C TYR A 23 3.59 3.89 1.12
N GLN A 24 3.88 3.53 2.36
CA GLN A 24 3.52 4.36 3.50
C GLN A 24 4.35 5.64 3.56
N ARG A 25 5.64 5.53 3.28
CA ARG A 25 6.57 6.67 3.41
C ARG A 25 6.74 7.47 2.14
N GLY A 26 6.48 6.85 1.00
CA GLY A 26 6.71 7.46 -0.29
C GLY A 26 8.13 7.23 -0.80
N ARG A 27 9.12 7.29 0.07
CA ARG A 27 10.50 7.05 -0.28
C ARG A 27 11.28 6.71 0.99
N ALA A 28 12.33 5.92 0.86
CA ALA A 28 13.14 5.54 2.03
C ALA A 28 14.47 4.96 1.57
N SER A 29 15.50 5.17 2.38
CA SER A 29 16.77 4.49 2.20
C SER A 29 16.69 3.06 2.73
N ALA A 30 17.67 2.24 2.38
CA ALA A 30 17.73 0.86 2.88
C ALA A 30 17.78 0.83 4.42
N SER A 31 18.50 1.75 5.03
CA SER A 31 18.56 1.82 6.50
C SER A 31 17.22 2.15 7.11
N GLU A 32 16.52 3.10 6.50
CA GLU A 32 15.19 3.49 6.99
C GLU A 32 14.20 2.34 6.86
N ILE A 33 14.29 1.61 5.75
CA ILE A 33 13.43 0.44 5.57
C ILE A 33 13.72 -0.61 6.65
N LEU A 34 15.00 -0.89 6.88
CA LEU A 34 15.39 -1.87 7.89
C LEU A 34 14.85 -1.52 9.26
N GLU A 35 14.98 -0.25 9.64
CA GLU A 35 14.49 0.21 10.94
C GLU A 35 12.98 0.09 11.08
N ALA A 36 12.25 0.21 9.99
CA ALA A 36 10.80 0.16 10.01
C ALA A 36 10.25 -1.26 10.00
N MET A 37 11.07 -2.25 9.71
CA MET A 37 10.59 -3.64 9.63
C MET A 37 10.37 -4.20 11.03
N PRO A 38 9.23 -4.84 11.27
CA PRO A 38 8.90 -5.35 12.62
C PRO A 38 9.81 -6.48 13.07
N ASP A 39 10.37 -7.22 12.13
CA ASP A 39 11.24 -8.36 12.42
C ASP A 39 12.43 -8.24 11.47
N PRO A 40 13.33 -7.27 11.75
CA PRO A 40 14.30 -6.88 10.76
C PRO A 40 15.35 -7.96 10.47
N PRO A 41 15.61 -8.22 9.19
CA PRO A 41 16.73 -9.05 8.80
C PRO A 41 18.02 -8.22 8.88
N THR A 42 19.06 -8.67 8.22
CA THR A 42 20.28 -7.89 8.15
C THR A 42 20.17 -6.80 7.10
N TYR A 43 21.03 -5.79 7.22
CA TYR A 43 21.10 -4.74 6.22
C TYR A 43 21.39 -5.31 4.84
N SER A 44 22.30 -6.28 4.76
CA SER A 44 22.65 -6.92 3.48
C SER A 44 21.44 -7.61 2.86
N ALA A 45 20.62 -8.23 3.70
CA ALA A 45 19.42 -8.90 3.21
C ALA A 45 18.42 -7.90 2.64
N VAL A 46 18.24 -6.75 3.30
CA VAL A 46 17.37 -5.70 2.77
C VAL A 46 17.90 -5.20 1.43
N ARG A 47 19.20 -4.95 1.35
CA ARG A 47 19.83 -4.49 0.11
C ARG A 47 19.61 -5.49 -1.02
N ALA A 48 19.76 -6.78 -0.72
CA ALA A 48 19.55 -7.82 -1.72
C ALA A 48 18.11 -7.87 -2.21
N LYS A 49 17.16 -7.74 -1.29
CA LYS A 49 15.74 -7.71 -1.67
C LYS A 49 15.40 -6.49 -2.49
N LEU A 50 15.97 -5.34 -2.16
CA LEU A 50 15.75 -4.12 -2.95
C LEU A 50 16.27 -4.27 -4.36
N ARG A 51 17.42 -4.94 -4.53
CA ARG A 51 17.95 -5.20 -5.86
C ARG A 51 16.97 -6.06 -6.67
N VAL A 52 16.44 -7.11 -6.05
CA VAL A 52 15.49 -7.99 -6.72
C VAL A 52 14.22 -7.22 -7.09
N LEU A 53 13.71 -6.39 -6.17
CA LEU A 53 12.53 -5.58 -6.44
C LEU A 53 12.77 -4.60 -7.57
N GLU A 54 13.95 -4.04 -7.65
CA GLU A 54 14.29 -3.13 -8.74
C GLU A 54 14.35 -3.88 -10.07
N GLU A 55 14.94 -5.07 -10.08
CA GLU A 55 15.00 -5.91 -11.28
C GLU A 55 13.60 -6.31 -11.75
N LYS A 56 12.70 -6.57 -10.80
CA LYS A 56 11.32 -6.90 -11.13
C LYS A 56 10.50 -5.69 -11.57
N GLY A 57 11.04 -4.49 -11.40
CA GLY A 57 10.36 -3.28 -11.82
C GLY A 57 9.42 -2.68 -10.78
N HIS A 58 9.50 -3.13 -9.54
CA HIS A 58 8.60 -2.62 -8.48
C HIS A 58 9.12 -1.37 -7.82
N VAL A 59 10.45 -1.20 -7.78
CA VAL A 59 11.06 -0.01 -7.19
C VAL A 59 12.08 0.58 -8.13
N ARG A 60 12.39 1.84 -7.93
CA ARG A 60 13.53 2.52 -8.53
C ARG A 60 14.27 3.24 -7.44
N HIS A 61 15.46 3.72 -7.72
CA HIS A 61 16.22 4.46 -6.73
C HIS A 61 16.74 5.76 -7.31
N GLU A 62 16.99 6.71 -6.42
CA GLU A 62 17.67 7.96 -6.70
C GLU A 62 18.83 8.11 -5.74
N GLU A 63 19.86 8.78 -6.18
CA GLU A 63 21.02 9.00 -5.34
C GLU A 63 20.91 10.36 -4.68
N GLU A 64 21.04 10.39 -3.35
CA GLU A 64 20.95 11.62 -2.56
C GLU A 64 22.06 11.62 -1.54
N SER A 65 22.97 12.59 -1.61
CA SER A 65 24.02 12.75 -0.60
C SER A 65 24.73 11.43 -0.30
N LEU A 66 25.14 10.71 -1.33
CA LEU A 66 25.86 9.46 -1.22
C LEU A 66 25.01 8.28 -0.73
N HIS A 67 23.71 8.46 -0.67
CA HIS A 67 22.80 7.40 -0.30
C HIS A 67 21.83 7.10 -1.44
N TYR A 68 21.42 5.85 -1.54
CA TYR A 68 20.33 5.49 -2.42
C TYR A 68 19.02 5.65 -1.67
N VAL A 69 18.07 6.30 -2.30
CA VAL A 69 16.71 6.43 -1.79
C VAL A 69 15.81 5.68 -2.76
N TYR A 70 15.00 4.79 -2.23
CA TYR A 70 14.16 3.91 -3.04
C TYR A 70 12.72 4.42 -3.05
N LEU A 71 12.09 4.29 -4.21
CA LEU A 71 10.70 4.73 -4.42
C LEU A 71 9.94 3.63 -5.16
N PRO A 72 8.66 3.46 -4.86
CA PRO A 72 7.87 2.54 -5.69
C PRO A 72 7.67 3.11 -7.08
N THR A 73 7.65 2.24 -8.08
CA THR A 73 7.44 2.66 -9.46
C THR A 73 5.97 2.94 -9.75
N VAL A 74 5.08 2.27 -9.01
CA VAL A 74 3.64 2.50 -9.12
C VAL A 74 3.24 3.55 -8.10
N ALA A 75 2.53 4.56 -8.55
CA ALA A 75 2.09 5.63 -7.67
C ALA A 75 1.24 5.07 -6.54
N ARG A 76 1.33 5.72 -5.38
CA ARG A 76 0.62 5.29 -4.18
C ARG A 76 -0.88 5.14 -4.44
N ASP A 77 -1.46 6.09 -5.16
CA ASP A 77 -2.90 6.04 -5.43
C ASP A 77 -3.29 4.86 -6.30
N ALA A 78 -2.46 4.54 -7.30
CA ALA A 78 -2.72 3.39 -8.16
C ALA A 78 -2.60 2.09 -7.38
N ALA A 79 -1.59 2.00 -6.51
CA ALA A 79 -1.42 0.83 -5.66
C ALA A 79 -2.59 0.67 -4.71
N ARG A 80 -3.07 1.77 -4.15
CA ARG A 80 -4.23 1.77 -3.25
C ARG A 80 -5.48 1.25 -3.96
N ARG A 81 -5.73 1.73 -5.17
CA ARG A 81 -6.90 1.27 -5.92
C ARG A 81 -6.81 -0.21 -6.24
N SER A 82 -5.63 -0.67 -6.63
CA SER A 82 -5.42 -2.08 -6.94
C SER A 82 -5.69 -2.94 -5.72
N ALA A 83 -5.18 -2.52 -4.56
CA ALA A 83 -5.38 -3.25 -3.31
C ALA A 83 -6.86 -3.30 -2.94
N LEU A 84 -7.57 -2.19 -3.12
CA LEU A 84 -9.00 -2.14 -2.80
C LEU A 84 -9.81 -3.07 -3.72
N ARG A 85 -9.51 -3.07 -5.03
CA ARG A 85 -10.20 -3.96 -5.95
C ARG A 85 -9.96 -5.42 -5.58
N HIS A 86 -8.72 -5.75 -5.24
CA HIS A 86 -8.40 -7.11 -4.86
C HIS A 86 -9.14 -7.53 -3.59
N LEU A 87 -9.17 -6.64 -2.60
CA LEU A 87 -9.87 -6.89 -1.36
C LEU A 87 -11.36 -7.13 -1.61
N LEU A 88 -11.97 -6.28 -2.42
CA LEU A 88 -13.39 -6.40 -2.72
C LEU A 88 -13.71 -7.71 -3.42
N SER A 89 -12.93 -8.06 -4.45
CA SER A 89 -13.23 -9.27 -5.21
C SER A 89 -12.92 -10.53 -4.43
N THR A 90 -11.89 -10.50 -3.58
CA THR A 90 -11.46 -11.69 -2.87
C THR A 90 -12.32 -11.99 -1.67
N PHE A 91 -12.70 -10.98 -0.89
CA PHE A 91 -13.33 -11.20 0.40
C PHE A 91 -14.77 -10.70 0.49
N PHE A 92 -15.21 -9.87 -0.43
CA PHE A 92 -16.52 -9.22 -0.33
C PHE A 92 -17.39 -9.41 -1.56
N GLU A 93 -16.99 -10.32 -2.46
CA GLU A 93 -17.77 -10.62 -3.67
C GLU A 93 -18.13 -9.35 -4.46
N ASP A 94 -17.19 -8.42 -4.47
CA ASP A 94 -17.32 -7.12 -5.13
C ASP A 94 -18.42 -6.24 -4.55
N SER A 95 -18.84 -6.51 -3.33
CA SER A 95 -19.88 -5.72 -2.67
C SER A 95 -19.25 -4.60 -1.85
N VAL A 96 -19.41 -3.38 -2.33
CA VAL A 96 -18.97 -2.19 -1.60
C VAL A 96 -19.72 -2.06 -0.28
N GLU A 97 -21.02 -2.37 -0.31
CA GLU A 97 -21.84 -2.29 0.89
C GLU A 97 -21.30 -3.18 2.01
N GLN A 98 -20.97 -4.42 1.68
CA GLN A 98 -20.44 -5.36 2.66
C GLN A 98 -19.09 -4.89 3.21
N ALA A 99 -18.26 -4.35 2.35
CA ALA A 99 -16.95 -3.86 2.76
C ALA A 99 -17.09 -2.66 3.70
N VAL A 100 -17.99 -1.73 3.38
CA VAL A 100 -18.23 -0.56 4.23
C VAL A 100 -18.76 -1.00 5.58
N ALA A 101 -19.71 -1.95 5.59
CA ALA A 101 -20.26 -2.46 6.85
C ALA A 101 -19.17 -3.09 7.71
N ALA A 102 -18.29 -3.86 7.09
CA ALA A 102 -17.19 -4.49 7.82
C ALA A 102 -16.21 -3.47 8.37
N LEU A 103 -15.91 -2.43 7.59
CA LEU A 103 -15.01 -1.38 8.03
C LEU A 103 -15.58 -0.61 9.22
N LEU A 104 -16.86 -0.29 9.17
CA LEU A 104 -17.51 0.42 10.26
C LEU A 104 -17.54 -0.42 11.53
N ASP A 105 -17.84 -1.70 11.39
CA ASP A 105 -17.87 -2.60 12.52
C ASP A 105 -16.48 -2.74 13.15
N LEU A 106 -15.48 -2.97 12.32
CA LEU A 106 -14.11 -3.13 12.78
C LEU A 106 -13.59 -1.88 13.48
N SER A 107 -14.00 -0.72 13.01
CA SER A 107 -13.48 0.57 13.46
C SER A 107 -14.37 1.27 14.47
N SER A 108 -15.45 0.64 14.92
CA SER A 108 -16.48 1.32 15.72
C SER A 108 -15.93 1.99 16.98
N ALA A 109 -14.92 1.39 17.60
CA ALA A 109 -14.33 1.97 18.82
C ALA A 109 -13.42 3.16 18.54
N ASN A 110 -13.02 3.36 17.28
CA ASN A 110 -12.04 4.38 16.90
C ASN A 110 -12.64 5.49 16.05
N LEU A 111 -13.91 5.40 15.70
CA LEU A 111 -14.55 6.42 14.88
C LEU A 111 -15.24 7.44 15.78
N SER A 112 -14.88 8.69 15.61
CA SER A 112 -15.54 9.79 16.30
C SER A 112 -16.82 10.17 15.57
N GLN A 113 -17.65 10.98 16.21
CA GLN A 113 -18.84 11.52 15.55
C GLN A 113 -18.44 12.33 14.32
N LYS A 114 -17.35 13.05 14.42
CA LYS A 114 -16.82 13.83 13.30
C LYS A 114 -16.42 12.95 12.13
N ASP A 115 -15.79 11.81 12.42
CA ASP A 115 -15.43 10.85 11.38
C ASP A 115 -16.67 10.32 10.69
N LEU A 116 -17.71 9.97 11.46
CA LEU A 116 -18.95 9.45 10.90
C LEU A 116 -19.63 10.49 10.02
N ASP A 117 -19.60 11.75 10.45
CA ASP A 117 -20.17 12.85 9.66
C ASP A 117 -19.46 12.99 8.32
N ARG A 118 -18.14 12.86 8.33
CA ARG A 118 -17.36 12.95 7.10
C ARG A 118 -17.66 11.79 6.15
N ILE A 119 -17.80 10.59 6.71
CA ILE A 119 -18.15 9.41 5.91
C ILE A 119 -19.54 9.59 5.30
N SER A 120 -20.46 10.09 6.09
CA SER A 120 -21.82 10.36 5.61
C SER A 120 -21.79 11.37 4.46
N ASN A 121 -20.97 12.40 4.57
CA ASN A 121 -20.82 13.39 3.49
C ASN A 121 -20.24 12.78 2.23
N LEU A 122 -19.31 11.86 2.35
CA LEU A 122 -18.77 11.16 1.19
C LEU A 122 -19.86 10.40 0.46
N ILE A 123 -20.77 9.77 1.20
CA ILE A 123 -21.87 9.02 0.60
C ILE A 123 -22.83 9.97 -0.12
N GLU A 124 -23.13 11.12 0.50
CA GLU A 124 -24.01 12.10 -0.11
C GLU A 124 -23.42 12.67 -1.41
N ASP A 125 -22.12 12.94 -1.38
CA ASP A 125 -21.43 13.43 -2.58
C ASP A 125 -21.49 12.39 -3.71
N ALA A 126 -21.33 11.12 -3.37
CA ALA A 126 -21.40 10.04 -4.36
C ALA A 126 -22.79 9.95 -4.97
N ARG A 127 -23.82 10.16 -4.16
CA ARG A 127 -25.21 10.17 -4.66
C ARG A 127 -25.42 11.28 -5.67
N LYS A 128 -24.89 12.46 -5.37
CA LYS A 128 -25.02 13.61 -6.26
C LYS A 128 -24.35 13.37 -7.59
N GLU A 129 -23.13 12.78 -7.53
CA GLU A 129 -22.38 12.51 -8.75
C GLU A 129 -22.99 11.40 -9.57
N GLY A 130 -23.61 10.43 -8.92
CA GLY A 130 -24.22 9.31 -9.60
C GLY A 130 -25.62 9.57 -10.13
N ALA A 131 -26.19 10.69 -9.78
CA ALA A 131 -27.57 11.00 -10.16
C ALA A 131 -27.71 11.44 -11.62
#